data_4190215e1d45cac28a0ded37b6a7d89e
#
_entry.id   4190215e1d45cac28a0ded37b6a7d89e
#
_cell.length_a   1.000
_cell.length_b   1.000
_cell.length_c   1.000
_cell.angle_alpha   90.00
_cell.angle_beta   90.00
_cell.angle_gamma   90.00
#
_symmetry.space_group_name_H-M   'P 1'
#
loop_
_entity.id
_entity.type
_entity.pdbx_description
1 polymer ?
#
loop_
_entity_poly.entity_id
_entity_poly.type
_entity_poly.pdbx_seq_one_letter_code
_entity_poly.pdbx_strand_id
1 'polypeptide(L)'
;MTNSNNYCVIMGGGIGSRFWPYSRKNLPKQFLDFFGTGRSLIQQTFDRYKKIVPIENIFITTNVLYKELIQEQLPELDKSQILLEPTRRNTAPCIAWASYHIKKLNPNANVIVAPSDHLILKEDEFKAAILKGLEFVSNSPQLLTLGIKPNRPETGYGYIQIEEEKQGEFFKVKTFIEKPQLEFAKVFVESGELYWNSGIFLWNINTILKAFNEIMPEVCTKLTNGEEDFASCPNISIDYGIMEKANNVFVQLCDFGWADLGTWDSLYDISSKDQEGNVVVNGNSLLYNSYNNVIVVPEGKLAVIQDLEGYLVAARDNVLLICKKDDESAIRKFVNDVQIKLGDQFV
;
A
#
# COMPACT_ATOMS: atom_id res chain seq x y z
N MET A 1 -24.97 -10.41 -6.47
CA MET A 1 -24.77 -9.49 -7.61
C MET A 1 -23.88 -8.35 -7.12
N THR A 2 -22.82 -8.02 -7.84
CA THR A 2 -21.98 -6.85 -7.53
C THR A 2 -22.82 -5.58 -7.75
N ASN A 3 -22.75 -4.65 -6.78
CA ASN A 3 -23.47 -3.38 -6.91
C ASN A 3 -22.75 -2.48 -7.93
N SER A 4 -23.44 -2.06 -8.99
CA SER A 4 -22.88 -1.22 -10.05
C SER A 4 -22.43 0.17 -9.59
N ASN A 5 -22.80 0.59 -8.37
CA ASN A 5 -22.35 1.86 -7.78
C ASN A 5 -21.04 1.75 -7.02
N ASN A 6 -20.48 0.56 -6.84
CA ASN A 6 -19.23 0.37 -6.13
C ASN A 6 -18.04 0.44 -7.09
N TYR A 7 -17.06 1.26 -6.76
CA TYR A 7 -15.84 1.52 -7.50
C TYR A 7 -14.62 1.22 -6.65
N CYS A 8 -13.48 0.92 -7.29
CA CYS A 8 -12.21 0.75 -6.62
C CYS A 8 -11.12 1.55 -7.32
N VAL A 9 -10.34 2.31 -6.56
CA VAL A 9 -9.13 2.99 -7.01
C VAL A 9 -7.94 2.30 -6.36
N ILE A 10 -7.10 1.66 -7.16
CA ILE A 10 -5.85 1.03 -6.72
C ILE A 10 -4.69 1.99 -6.99
N MET A 11 -4.01 2.42 -5.93
CA MET A 11 -2.89 3.37 -6.02
C MET A 11 -1.59 2.64 -6.29
N GLY A 12 -1.05 2.76 -7.51
CA GLY A 12 0.17 2.08 -7.99
C GLY A 12 1.36 3.01 -8.26
N GLY A 13 1.47 4.14 -7.55
CA GLY A 13 2.49 5.17 -7.81
C GLY A 13 3.80 5.07 -7.02
N GLY A 14 3.93 4.15 -6.06
CA GLY A 14 5.11 3.98 -5.21
C GLY A 14 6.34 3.45 -5.95
N ILE A 15 7.57 3.77 -5.47
CA ILE A 15 8.83 3.22 -6.01
C ILE A 15 9.25 1.93 -5.29
N GLY A 16 8.95 1.81 -3.98
CA GLY A 16 9.35 0.66 -3.17
C GLY A 16 10.86 0.51 -2.97
N SER A 17 11.61 1.61 -2.90
CA SER A 17 13.09 1.65 -2.85
C SER A 17 13.74 0.85 -1.71
N ARG A 18 12.98 0.53 -0.65
CA ARG A 18 13.49 -0.28 0.48
C ARG A 18 13.76 -1.74 0.11
N PHE A 19 13.17 -2.24 -0.98
CA PHE A 19 13.41 -3.59 -1.49
C PHE A 19 14.53 -3.66 -2.53
N TRP A 20 15.33 -2.60 -2.66
CA TRP A 20 16.51 -2.67 -3.51
C TRP A 20 17.45 -3.81 -3.06
N PRO A 21 18.07 -4.54 -4.00
CA PRO A 21 18.07 -4.41 -5.47
C PRO A 21 16.89 -5.11 -6.16
N TYR A 22 15.96 -5.73 -5.42
CA TYR A 22 14.83 -6.46 -5.96
C TYR A 22 13.82 -5.53 -6.64
N SER A 23 13.45 -4.42 -5.97
CA SER A 23 12.72 -3.31 -6.60
C SER A 23 13.68 -2.25 -7.14
N ARG A 24 13.35 -1.66 -8.29
CA ARG A 24 14.10 -0.60 -8.95
C ARG A 24 13.16 0.47 -9.49
N LYS A 25 13.70 1.63 -9.91
CA LYS A 25 12.91 2.72 -10.51
C LYS A 25 12.09 2.28 -11.72
N ASN A 26 12.66 1.43 -12.57
CA ASN A 26 11.99 0.89 -13.76
C ASN A 26 11.07 -0.30 -13.46
N LEU A 27 11.19 -0.93 -12.30
CA LEU A 27 10.36 -2.06 -11.88
C LEU A 27 10.09 -1.99 -10.37
N PRO A 28 9.17 -1.11 -9.95
CA PRO A 28 8.80 -0.92 -8.55
C PRO A 28 8.20 -2.16 -7.88
N LYS A 29 8.18 -2.15 -6.55
CA LYS A 29 7.72 -3.22 -5.67
C LYS A 29 6.39 -3.84 -6.10
N GLN A 30 5.39 -3.04 -6.43
CA GLN A 30 4.06 -3.51 -6.78
C GLN A 30 4.00 -4.40 -8.02
N PHE A 31 4.99 -4.31 -8.90
CA PHE A 31 5.10 -5.12 -10.12
C PHE A 31 5.89 -6.42 -9.94
N LEU A 32 6.27 -6.74 -8.69
CA LEU A 32 7.09 -7.91 -8.35
C LEU A 32 6.26 -9.00 -7.70
N ASP A 33 6.60 -10.26 -8.00
CA ASP A 33 6.14 -11.43 -7.26
C ASP A 33 7.10 -11.72 -6.11
N PHE A 34 6.67 -11.43 -4.89
CA PHE A 34 7.46 -11.67 -3.67
C PHE A 34 7.29 -13.08 -3.09
N PHE A 35 6.27 -13.80 -3.54
CA PHE A 35 5.86 -15.05 -2.89
C PHE A 35 5.91 -16.27 -3.83
N GLY A 36 6.42 -16.10 -5.06
CA GLY A 36 6.50 -17.19 -6.04
C GLY A 36 5.12 -17.69 -6.49
N THR A 37 4.12 -16.83 -6.47
CA THR A 37 2.73 -17.17 -6.83
C THR A 37 2.46 -17.11 -8.33
N GLY A 38 3.41 -16.62 -9.12
CA GLY A 38 3.24 -16.28 -10.53
C GLY A 38 2.45 -14.96 -10.74
N ARG A 39 2.14 -14.22 -9.66
CA ARG A 39 1.38 -12.96 -9.69
C ARG A 39 2.11 -11.88 -8.89
N SER A 40 2.29 -10.70 -9.50
CA SER A 40 2.82 -9.53 -8.79
C SER A 40 1.84 -9.00 -7.75
N LEU A 41 2.29 -8.12 -6.85
CA LEU A 41 1.43 -7.55 -5.80
C LEU A 41 0.24 -6.78 -6.38
N ILE A 42 0.43 -6.01 -7.46
CA ILE A 42 -0.67 -5.28 -8.10
C ILE A 42 -1.67 -6.22 -8.77
N GLN A 43 -1.19 -7.32 -9.36
CA GLN A 43 -2.05 -8.36 -9.92
C GLN A 43 -2.88 -9.03 -8.83
N GLN A 44 -2.26 -9.43 -7.72
CA GLN A 44 -2.97 -10.00 -6.57
C GLN A 44 -4.01 -9.03 -6.00
N THR A 45 -3.68 -7.75 -5.91
CA THR A 45 -4.61 -6.71 -5.46
C THR A 45 -5.77 -6.55 -6.43
N PHE A 46 -5.51 -6.47 -7.72
CA PHE A 46 -6.54 -6.40 -8.77
C PHE A 46 -7.46 -7.62 -8.74
N ASP A 47 -6.91 -8.85 -8.69
CA ASP A 47 -7.68 -10.09 -8.62
C ASP A 47 -8.59 -10.15 -7.38
N ARG A 48 -8.14 -9.57 -6.27
CA ARG A 48 -8.91 -9.47 -5.02
C ARG A 48 -10.11 -8.53 -5.18
N TYR A 49 -9.92 -7.33 -5.73
CA TYR A 49 -11.00 -6.37 -5.91
C TYR A 49 -11.97 -6.74 -7.03
N LYS A 50 -11.53 -7.47 -8.05
CA LYS A 50 -12.38 -8.03 -9.11
C LYS A 50 -13.44 -9.01 -8.55
N LYS A 51 -13.21 -9.59 -7.36
CA LYS A 51 -14.20 -10.42 -6.64
C LYS A 51 -15.25 -9.59 -5.89
N ILE A 52 -15.09 -8.27 -5.79
CA ILE A 52 -15.89 -7.35 -4.97
C ILE A 52 -16.67 -6.35 -5.83
N VAL A 53 -16.02 -5.74 -6.81
CA VAL A 53 -16.61 -4.74 -7.71
C VAL A 53 -16.52 -5.19 -9.16
N PRO A 54 -17.40 -4.68 -10.07
CA PRO A 54 -17.28 -4.94 -11.50
C PRO A 54 -15.92 -4.47 -12.04
N ILE A 55 -15.36 -5.19 -13.00
CA ILE A 55 -14.03 -4.88 -13.56
C ILE A 55 -13.99 -3.47 -14.18
N GLU A 56 -15.07 -3.06 -14.84
CA GLU A 56 -15.25 -1.73 -15.44
C GLU A 56 -15.23 -0.59 -14.40
N ASN A 57 -15.39 -0.90 -13.11
CA ASN A 57 -15.37 0.05 -12.00
C ASN A 57 -14.03 0.03 -11.24
N ILE A 58 -13.01 -0.70 -11.71
CA ILE A 58 -11.67 -0.71 -11.10
C ILE A 58 -10.78 0.26 -11.89
N PHE A 59 -10.23 1.24 -11.20
CA PHE A 59 -9.29 2.21 -11.73
C PHE A 59 -7.92 2.05 -11.09
N ILE A 60 -6.86 2.20 -11.88
CA ILE A 60 -5.48 2.23 -11.39
C ILE A 60 -4.94 3.65 -11.52
N THR A 61 -4.53 4.26 -10.43
CA THR A 61 -3.75 5.50 -10.47
C THR A 61 -2.27 5.17 -10.42
N THR A 62 -1.49 5.69 -11.35
CA THR A 62 -0.05 5.44 -11.42
C THR A 62 0.70 6.57 -12.12
N ASN A 63 2.02 6.59 -12.00
CA ASN A 63 2.84 7.52 -12.77
C ASN A 63 2.89 7.11 -14.25
N VAL A 64 3.00 8.09 -15.13
CA VAL A 64 3.12 7.88 -16.59
C VAL A 64 4.22 6.88 -16.96
N LEU A 65 5.30 6.81 -16.19
CA LEU A 65 6.42 5.89 -16.39
C LEU A 65 6.03 4.40 -16.28
N TYR A 66 4.95 4.09 -15.59
CA TYR A 66 4.53 2.70 -15.33
C TYR A 66 3.32 2.26 -16.17
N LYS A 67 2.90 3.10 -17.11
CA LYS A 67 1.76 2.81 -17.99
C LYS A 67 1.88 1.45 -18.68
N GLU A 68 3.04 1.19 -19.29
CA GLU A 68 3.29 -0.04 -20.03
C GLU A 68 3.30 -1.27 -19.10
N LEU A 69 3.90 -1.16 -17.90
CA LEU A 69 3.88 -2.22 -16.90
C LEU A 69 2.45 -2.56 -16.45
N ILE A 70 1.59 -1.54 -16.26
CA ILE A 70 0.18 -1.79 -15.93
C ILE A 70 -0.51 -2.52 -17.08
N GLN A 71 -0.33 -2.08 -18.31
CA GLN A 71 -0.97 -2.70 -19.48
C GLN A 71 -0.49 -4.13 -19.72
N GLU A 72 0.79 -4.41 -19.46
CA GLU A 72 1.37 -5.74 -19.56
C GLU A 72 0.82 -6.68 -18.46
N GLN A 73 0.81 -6.21 -17.22
CA GLN A 73 0.44 -7.04 -16.08
C GLN A 73 -1.08 -7.16 -15.87
N LEU A 74 -1.85 -6.16 -16.29
CA LEU A 74 -3.31 -6.11 -16.17
C LEU A 74 -3.97 -5.92 -17.55
N PRO A 75 -3.81 -6.86 -18.48
CA PRO A 75 -4.34 -6.73 -19.85
C PRO A 75 -5.87 -6.71 -19.93
N GLU A 76 -6.56 -7.08 -18.85
CA GLU A 76 -8.02 -7.06 -18.73
C GLU A 76 -8.58 -5.63 -18.54
N LEU A 77 -7.73 -4.66 -18.15
CA LEU A 77 -8.14 -3.26 -17.96
C LEU A 77 -8.22 -2.52 -19.28
N ASP A 78 -9.30 -1.76 -19.46
CA ASP A 78 -9.34 -0.75 -20.52
C ASP A 78 -8.38 0.40 -20.23
N LYS A 79 -7.81 0.99 -21.28
CA LYS A 79 -6.85 2.10 -21.15
C LYS A 79 -7.43 3.31 -20.41
N SER A 80 -8.73 3.54 -20.50
CA SER A 80 -9.43 4.62 -19.80
C SER A 80 -9.52 4.42 -18.28
N GLN A 81 -9.28 3.20 -17.80
CA GLN A 81 -9.24 2.87 -16.38
C GLN A 81 -7.86 3.11 -15.75
N ILE A 82 -6.84 3.45 -16.55
CA ILE A 82 -5.50 3.76 -16.09
C ILE A 82 -5.34 5.28 -16.02
N LEU A 83 -5.44 5.84 -14.83
CA LEU A 83 -5.29 7.25 -14.56
C LEU A 83 -3.80 7.58 -14.33
N LEU A 84 -3.21 8.33 -15.27
CA LEU A 84 -1.76 8.59 -15.32
C LEU A 84 -1.43 9.93 -14.67
N GLU A 85 -0.86 9.89 -13.46
CA GLU A 85 -0.37 11.09 -12.79
C GLU A 85 0.85 11.67 -13.55
N PRO A 86 0.80 12.95 -13.97
CA PRO A 86 1.90 13.57 -14.68
C PRO A 86 3.14 13.75 -13.80
N THR A 87 2.94 13.87 -12.48
CA THR A 87 4.00 13.95 -11.46
C THR A 87 3.50 13.38 -10.14
N ARG A 88 4.42 13.05 -9.24
CA ARG A 88 4.06 12.54 -7.90
C ARG A 88 3.71 13.68 -6.95
N ARG A 89 2.52 13.63 -6.36
CA ARG A 89 2.01 14.60 -5.36
C ARG A 89 1.42 13.94 -4.12
N ASN A 90 1.86 12.69 -3.82
CA ASN A 90 1.33 11.90 -2.71
C ASN A 90 -0.16 11.55 -2.90
N THR A 91 -0.81 10.98 -1.87
CA THR A 91 -2.10 10.31 -2.02
C THR A 91 -3.30 11.26 -2.07
N ALA A 92 -3.27 12.45 -1.44
CA ALA A 92 -4.44 13.33 -1.45
C ALA A 92 -4.80 13.87 -2.85
N PRO A 93 -3.88 14.47 -3.64
CA PRO A 93 -4.20 14.88 -5.00
C PRO A 93 -4.55 13.72 -5.93
N CYS A 94 -3.88 12.58 -5.78
CA CYS A 94 -4.17 11.35 -6.50
C CYS A 94 -5.64 10.91 -6.31
N ILE A 95 -6.09 10.81 -5.06
CA ILE A 95 -7.44 10.41 -4.68
C ILE A 95 -8.48 11.44 -5.13
N ALA A 96 -8.18 12.74 -4.97
CA ALA A 96 -9.08 13.80 -5.44
C ALA A 96 -9.30 13.71 -6.96
N TRP A 97 -8.22 13.55 -7.73
CA TRP A 97 -8.29 13.43 -9.18
C TRP A 97 -9.10 12.21 -9.63
N ALA A 98 -8.81 11.03 -9.07
CA ALA A 98 -9.58 9.82 -9.33
C ALA A 98 -11.06 9.99 -8.94
N SER A 99 -11.32 10.69 -7.81
CA SER A 99 -12.69 10.97 -7.36
C SER A 99 -13.45 11.88 -8.32
N TYR A 100 -12.84 12.92 -8.84
CA TYR A 100 -13.46 13.77 -9.87
C TYR A 100 -13.72 13.01 -11.17
N HIS A 101 -12.82 12.10 -11.56
CA HIS A 101 -13.02 11.25 -12.73
C HIS A 101 -14.24 10.33 -12.53
N ILE A 102 -14.29 9.58 -11.40
CA ILE A 102 -15.39 8.67 -11.09
C ILE A 102 -16.71 9.44 -10.92
N LYS A 103 -16.71 10.64 -10.33
CA LYS A 103 -17.90 11.46 -10.17
C LYS A 103 -18.57 11.81 -11.50
N LYS A 104 -17.78 12.01 -12.57
CA LYS A 104 -18.30 12.25 -13.92
C LYS A 104 -18.96 11.00 -14.51
N LEU A 105 -18.49 9.81 -14.16
CA LEU A 105 -19.04 8.53 -14.61
C LEU A 105 -20.28 8.14 -13.81
N ASN A 106 -20.23 8.28 -12.49
CA ASN A 106 -21.31 7.93 -11.59
C ASN A 106 -21.37 8.91 -10.39
N PRO A 107 -22.35 9.82 -10.36
CA PRO A 107 -22.51 10.79 -9.27
C PRO A 107 -22.90 10.18 -7.92
N ASN A 108 -23.28 8.90 -7.87
CA ASN A 108 -23.68 8.17 -6.68
C ASN A 108 -22.68 7.07 -6.28
N ALA A 109 -21.46 7.10 -6.81
CA ALA A 109 -20.46 6.08 -6.57
C ALA A 109 -20.08 5.95 -5.09
N ASN A 110 -19.92 4.72 -4.62
CA ASN A 110 -19.17 4.38 -3.41
C ASN A 110 -17.78 3.93 -3.84
N VAL A 111 -16.76 4.48 -3.26
CA VAL A 111 -15.38 4.28 -3.71
C VAL A 111 -14.54 3.63 -2.62
N ILE A 112 -13.86 2.57 -2.99
CA ILE A 112 -12.76 1.97 -2.23
C ILE A 112 -11.46 2.57 -2.78
N VAL A 113 -10.59 3.02 -1.90
CA VAL A 113 -9.22 3.42 -2.25
C VAL A 113 -8.24 2.50 -1.55
N ALA A 114 -7.33 1.91 -2.29
CA ALA A 114 -6.41 0.92 -1.75
C ALA A 114 -5.00 1.03 -2.33
N PRO A 115 -3.96 0.77 -1.53
CA PRO A 115 -2.61 0.55 -2.04
C PRO A 115 -2.54 -0.71 -2.93
N SER A 116 -1.64 -0.68 -3.92
CA SER A 116 -1.45 -1.77 -4.87
C SER A 116 -0.57 -2.92 -4.38
N ASP A 117 0.05 -2.77 -3.20
CA ASP A 117 1.21 -3.56 -2.79
C ASP A 117 1.09 -4.13 -1.37
N HIS A 118 -0.13 -4.21 -0.83
CA HIS A 118 -0.42 -4.81 0.46
C HIS A 118 -0.75 -6.30 0.34
N LEU A 119 -0.26 -7.07 1.32
CA LEU A 119 -0.61 -8.47 1.50
C LEU A 119 -1.90 -8.59 2.31
N ILE A 120 -2.78 -9.50 1.88
CA ILE A 120 -3.97 -9.94 2.59
C ILE A 120 -3.97 -11.46 2.60
N LEU A 121 -3.98 -12.07 3.78
CA LEU A 121 -3.90 -13.53 3.93
C LEU A 121 -5.27 -14.21 3.92
N LYS A 122 -6.30 -13.56 4.49
CA LYS A 122 -7.66 -14.09 4.62
C LYS A 122 -8.58 -13.30 3.69
N GLU A 123 -8.63 -13.68 2.41
CA GLU A 123 -9.35 -12.91 1.39
C GLU A 123 -10.87 -12.89 1.59
N ASP A 124 -11.48 -13.95 2.15
CA ASP A 124 -12.91 -14.00 2.39
C ASP A 124 -13.34 -13.05 3.52
N GLU A 125 -12.58 -13.00 4.61
CA GLU A 125 -12.76 -12.05 5.72
C GLU A 125 -12.56 -10.60 5.23
N PHE A 126 -11.55 -10.38 4.39
CA PHE A 126 -11.32 -9.09 3.75
C PHE A 126 -12.51 -8.67 2.90
N LYS A 127 -12.99 -9.56 2.02
CA LYS A 127 -14.16 -9.29 1.18
C LYS A 127 -15.39 -8.96 2.01
N ALA A 128 -15.66 -9.71 3.09
CA ALA A 128 -16.77 -9.45 3.98
C ALA A 128 -16.65 -8.07 4.64
N ALA A 129 -15.45 -7.69 5.13
CA ALA A 129 -15.19 -6.38 5.73
C ALA A 129 -15.44 -5.24 4.72
N ILE A 130 -14.91 -5.36 3.48
CA ILE A 130 -15.12 -4.35 2.43
C ILE A 130 -16.60 -4.19 2.08
N LEU A 131 -17.36 -5.30 1.94
CA LEU A 131 -18.78 -5.23 1.62
C LEU A 131 -19.59 -4.53 2.70
N LYS A 132 -19.33 -4.81 3.98
CA LYS A 132 -19.93 -4.11 5.11
C LYS A 132 -19.57 -2.62 5.13
N GLY A 133 -18.29 -2.30 4.88
CA GLY A 133 -17.82 -0.92 4.78
C GLY A 133 -18.51 -0.15 3.65
N LEU A 134 -18.69 -0.76 2.48
CA LEU A 134 -19.41 -0.17 1.36
C LEU A 134 -20.88 0.09 1.69
N GLU A 135 -21.55 -0.84 2.39
CA GLU A 135 -22.93 -0.66 2.87
C GLU A 135 -23.01 0.52 3.85
N PHE A 136 -22.07 0.62 4.79
CA PHE A 136 -22.02 1.71 5.76
C PHE A 136 -21.88 3.08 5.08
N VAL A 137 -20.92 3.25 4.18
CA VAL A 137 -20.68 4.55 3.51
C VAL A 137 -21.71 4.88 2.45
N SER A 138 -22.49 3.91 1.95
CA SER A 138 -23.61 4.17 1.04
C SER A 138 -24.81 4.78 1.75
N ASN A 139 -24.96 4.51 3.05
CA ASN A 139 -26.09 4.92 3.87
C ASN A 139 -25.75 6.07 4.85
N SER A 140 -24.50 6.51 4.89
CA SER A 140 -24.05 7.55 5.82
C SER A 140 -23.00 8.48 5.18
N PRO A 141 -22.95 9.78 5.58
CA PRO A 141 -21.95 10.72 5.07
C PRO A 141 -20.63 10.61 5.83
N GLN A 142 -20.13 9.39 6.00
CA GLN A 142 -18.91 9.10 6.75
C GLN A 142 -17.74 8.75 5.83
N LEU A 143 -16.54 9.04 6.30
CA LEU A 143 -15.27 8.53 5.76
C LEU A 143 -14.87 7.32 6.59
N LEU A 144 -14.54 6.21 5.95
CA LEU A 144 -14.22 4.96 6.63
C LEU A 144 -12.80 4.51 6.30
N THR A 145 -12.07 4.03 7.31
CA THR A 145 -10.82 3.29 7.14
C THR A 145 -10.90 1.92 7.81
N LEU A 146 -9.98 1.01 7.46
CA LEU A 146 -9.86 -0.29 8.11
C LEU A 146 -8.71 -0.27 9.12
N GLY A 147 -9.02 -0.61 10.36
CA GLY A 147 -8.07 -0.66 11.48
C GLY A 147 -7.63 -2.10 11.76
N ILE A 148 -6.33 -2.32 11.91
CA ILE A 148 -5.74 -3.62 12.19
C ILE A 148 -5.16 -3.63 13.59
N LYS A 149 -5.44 -4.68 14.38
CA LYS A 149 -4.89 -4.79 15.72
C LYS A 149 -3.36 -4.96 15.66
N PRO A 150 -2.58 -4.10 16.31
CA PRO A 150 -1.13 -4.23 16.35
C PRO A 150 -0.71 -5.51 17.10
N ASN A 151 0.31 -6.18 16.56
CA ASN A 151 0.96 -7.32 17.22
C ASN A 151 2.44 -7.04 17.54
N ARG A 152 2.96 -5.88 17.16
CA ARG A 152 4.32 -5.39 17.44
C ARG A 152 4.37 -3.87 17.39
N PRO A 153 5.43 -3.24 17.98
CA PRO A 153 5.60 -1.78 17.93
C PRO A 153 6.20 -1.33 16.58
N GLU A 154 5.34 -1.18 15.57
CA GLU A 154 5.75 -0.77 14.22
C GLU A 154 5.85 0.76 14.11
N THR A 155 6.99 1.27 13.63
CA THR A 155 7.23 2.72 13.46
C THR A 155 6.99 3.20 12.03
N GLY A 156 6.80 2.28 11.09
CA GLY A 156 6.52 2.58 9.68
C GLY A 156 5.04 2.81 9.37
N TYR A 157 4.14 2.53 10.33
CA TYR A 157 2.70 2.61 10.13
C TYR A 157 2.06 3.80 10.84
N GLY A 158 0.92 4.24 10.34
CA GLY A 158 0.00 5.10 11.06
C GLY A 158 -0.79 4.31 12.10
N TYR A 159 -1.13 4.97 13.21
CA TYR A 159 -1.98 4.45 14.27
C TYR A 159 -3.26 5.24 14.38
N ILE A 160 -4.35 4.56 14.74
CA ILE A 160 -5.68 5.13 14.91
C ILE A 160 -6.11 4.89 16.34
N GLN A 161 -6.44 5.95 17.09
CA GLN A 161 -7.14 5.89 18.36
C GLN A 161 -8.63 6.00 18.12
N ILE A 162 -9.43 5.14 18.76
CA ILE A 162 -10.89 5.13 18.64
C ILE A 162 -11.55 5.85 19.82
N GLU A 163 -12.78 6.37 19.60
CA GLU A 163 -13.68 6.83 20.64
C GLU A 163 -14.61 5.68 21.09
N GLU A 164 -15.31 5.84 22.21
CA GLU A 164 -16.38 4.94 22.63
C GLU A 164 -17.62 5.05 21.71
N GLU A 165 -17.78 6.20 21.02
CA GLU A 165 -18.85 6.43 20.06
C GLU A 165 -18.72 5.48 18.87
N LYS A 166 -19.82 4.78 18.54
CA LYS A 166 -19.87 3.83 17.43
C LYS A 166 -21.22 3.83 16.73
N GLN A 167 -21.22 3.46 15.46
CA GLN A 167 -22.40 3.19 14.66
C GLN A 167 -22.37 1.70 14.22
N GLY A 168 -23.11 0.86 14.93
CA GLY A 168 -23.01 -0.59 14.76
C GLY A 168 -21.62 -1.12 15.16
N GLU A 169 -20.88 -1.69 14.21
CA GLU A 169 -19.50 -2.19 14.40
C GLU A 169 -18.41 -1.19 14.01
N PHE A 170 -18.79 0.04 13.59
CA PHE A 170 -17.86 1.09 13.16
C PHE A 170 -17.64 2.08 14.30
N PHE A 171 -16.38 2.28 14.67
CA PHE A 171 -15.97 3.18 15.75
C PHE A 171 -15.59 4.54 15.19
N LYS A 172 -15.97 5.61 15.89
CA LYS A 172 -15.51 6.94 15.53
C LYS A 172 -14.02 7.07 15.82
N VAL A 173 -13.30 7.68 14.91
CA VAL A 173 -11.87 7.94 15.07
C VAL A 173 -11.69 9.17 15.95
N LYS A 174 -10.87 9.03 17.00
CA LYS A 174 -10.47 10.12 17.90
C LYS A 174 -9.29 10.90 17.34
N THR A 175 -8.27 10.17 16.87
CA THR A 175 -7.06 10.78 16.30
C THR A 175 -6.29 9.77 15.44
N PHE A 176 -5.52 10.31 14.51
CA PHE A 176 -4.48 9.58 13.78
C PHE A 176 -3.11 9.99 14.33
N ILE A 177 -2.18 9.04 14.39
CA ILE A 177 -0.79 9.25 14.79
C ILE A 177 0.09 8.58 13.72
N GLU A 178 0.69 9.39 12.86
CA GLU A 178 1.45 8.88 11.73
C GLU A 178 2.91 8.62 12.13
N LYS A 179 3.37 7.38 11.94
CA LYS A 179 4.76 6.94 12.09
C LYS A 179 5.41 7.38 13.41
N PRO A 180 4.93 6.88 14.57
CA PRO A 180 5.43 7.27 15.89
C PRO A 180 6.87 6.82 16.10
N GLN A 181 7.54 7.43 17.09
CA GLN A 181 8.81 6.92 17.59
C GLN A 181 8.60 5.58 18.32
N LEU A 182 9.66 4.76 18.40
CA LEU A 182 9.57 3.39 18.92
C LEU A 182 9.02 3.32 20.34
N GLU A 183 9.39 4.28 21.20
CA GLU A 183 8.92 4.36 22.60
C GLU A 183 7.40 4.50 22.66
N PHE A 184 6.84 5.38 21.82
CA PHE A 184 5.40 5.57 21.72
C PHE A 184 4.71 4.34 21.10
N ALA A 185 5.30 3.76 20.05
CA ALA A 185 4.74 2.56 19.41
C ALA A 185 4.61 1.39 20.41
N LYS A 186 5.58 1.21 21.33
CA LYS A 186 5.52 0.20 22.41
C LYS A 186 4.32 0.47 23.34
N VAL A 187 4.18 1.70 23.81
CA VAL A 187 3.04 2.09 24.66
C VAL A 187 1.70 1.87 23.95
N PHE A 188 1.62 2.16 22.64
CA PHE A 188 0.40 1.98 21.85
C PHE A 188 -0.02 0.51 21.75
N VAL A 189 0.94 -0.39 21.56
CA VAL A 189 0.67 -1.85 21.54
C VAL A 189 0.25 -2.35 22.91
N GLU A 190 0.94 -1.91 23.98
CA GLU A 190 0.66 -2.33 25.36
C GLU A 190 -0.71 -1.83 25.85
N SER A 191 -1.13 -0.64 25.47
CA SER A 191 -2.44 -0.07 25.85
C SER A 191 -3.61 -0.85 25.24
N GLY A 192 -3.43 -1.42 24.04
CA GLY A 192 -4.49 -2.11 23.30
C GLY A 192 -5.59 -1.19 22.75
N GLU A 193 -5.42 0.15 22.85
CA GLU A 193 -6.42 1.15 22.44
C GLU A 193 -6.19 1.71 21.02
N LEU A 194 -5.03 1.44 20.43
CA LEU A 194 -4.66 1.93 19.12
C LEU A 194 -4.57 0.79 18.10
N TYR A 195 -4.93 1.10 16.87
CA TYR A 195 -4.97 0.18 15.74
C TYR A 195 -4.10 0.72 14.60
N TRP A 196 -3.46 -0.15 13.83
CA TRP A 196 -2.76 0.27 12.62
C TRP A 196 -3.75 0.75 11.56
N ASN A 197 -3.44 1.87 10.93
CA ASN A 197 -4.13 2.34 9.75
C ASN A 197 -3.69 1.51 8.53
N SER A 198 -4.61 0.75 7.97
CA SER A 198 -4.30 -0.10 6.80
C SER A 198 -4.06 0.71 5.52
N GLY A 199 -4.40 2.00 5.48
CA GLY A 199 -4.36 2.79 4.25
C GLY A 199 -5.42 2.40 3.22
N ILE A 200 -6.42 1.61 3.62
CA ILE A 200 -7.58 1.26 2.80
C ILE A 200 -8.75 2.11 3.28
N PHE A 201 -9.33 2.88 2.37
CA PHE A 201 -10.39 3.83 2.67
C PHE A 201 -11.64 3.56 1.85
N LEU A 202 -12.80 3.86 2.44
CA LEU A 202 -14.10 3.75 1.78
C LEU A 202 -14.94 4.99 2.06
N TRP A 203 -15.65 5.47 1.07
CA TRP A 203 -16.56 6.61 1.17
C TRP A 203 -17.53 6.70 -0.01
N ASN A 204 -18.62 7.43 0.19
CA ASN A 204 -19.41 7.90 -0.94
C ASN A 204 -18.68 9.06 -1.63
N ILE A 205 -18.76 9.12 -2.96
CA ILE A 205 -18.04 10.11 -3.77
C ILE A 205 -18.38 11.56 -3.39
N ASN A 206 -19.63 11.82 -2.97
CA ASN A 206 -20.04 13.15 -2.54
C ASN A 206 -19.43 13.53 -1.19
N THR A 207 -19.29 12.56 -0.28
CA THR A 207 -18.70 12.77 1.05
C THR A 207 -17.23 13.17 0.95
N ILE A 208 -16.44 12.44 0.16
CA ILE A 208 -15.01 12.77 0.01
C ILE A 208 -14.80 14.08 -0.74
N LEU A 209 -15.55 14.34 -1.81
CA LEU A 209 -15.41 15.59 -2.55
C LEU A 209 -15.85 16.80 -1.71
N LYS A 210 -16.85 16.64 -0.84
CA LYS A 210 -17.21 17.67 0.15
C LYS A 210 -16.05 17.92 1.11
N ALA A 211 -15.44 16.87 1.67
CA ALA A 211 -14.29 17.00 2.57
C ALA A 211 -13.11 17.71 1.89
N PHE A 212 -12.79 17.38 0.62
CA PHE A 212 -11.78 18.09 -0.14
C PHE A 212 -12.10 19.58 -0.32
N ASN A 213 -13.34 19.91 -0.65
CA ASN A 213 -13.76 21.31 -0.83
C ASN A 213 -13.67 22.11 0.47
N GLU A 214 -13.99 21.51 1.61
CA GLU A 214 -13.97 22.17 2.93
C GLU A 214 -12.54 22.28 3.50
N ILE A 215 -11.71 21.25 3.31
CA ILE A 215 -10.41 21.14 4.01
C ILE A 215 -9.22 21.50 3.10
N MET A 216 -9.32 21.17 1.80
CA MET A 216 -8.25 21.37 0.80
C MET A 216 -8.78 22.01 -0.49
N PRO A 217 -9.44 23.20 -0.41
CA PRO A 217 -10.07 23.82 -1.59
C PRO A 217 -9.08 24.13 -2.72
N GLU A 218 -7.81 24.35 -2.40
CA GLU A 218 -6.75 24.56 -3.39
C GLU A 218 -6.53 23.34 -4.32
N VAL A 219 -6.69 22.11 -3.80
CA VAL A 219 -6.61 20.89 -4.62
C VAL A 219 -7.78 20.84 -5.58
N CYS A 220 -9.00 21.12 -5.09
CA CYS A 220 -10.20 21.13 -5.91
C CYS A 220 -10.10 22.14 -7.07
N THR A 221 -9.68 23.36 -6.77
CA THR A 221 -9.54 24.43 -7.78
C THR A 221 -8.58 24.04 -8.89
N LYS A 222 -7.44 23.43 -8.54
CA LYS A 222 -6.43 23.00 -9.50
C LYS A 222 -6.91 21.86 -10.38
N LEU A 223 -7.55 20.85 -9.79
CA LEU A 223 -8.01 19.67 -10.51
C LEU A 223 -9.25 19.94 -11.39
N THR A 224 -10.03 20.96 -11.09
CA THR A 224 -11.15 21.39 -11.96
C THR A 224 -10.70 22.16 -13.20
N ASN A 225 -9.50 22.77 -13.17
CA ASN A 225 -8.90 23.48 -14.30
C ASN A 225 -8.22 22.55 -15.32
N GLY A 226 -8.06 21.26 -15.00
CA GLY A 226 -7.51 20.24 -15.88
C GLY A 226 -6.26 19.55 -15.33
N GLU A 227 -5.74 18.57 -16.09
CA GLU A 227 -4.59 17.76 -15.71
C GLU A 227 -3.28 18.58 -15.61
N GLU A 228 -3.19 19.69 -16.34
CA GLU A 228 -1.99 20.55 -16.37
C GLU A 228 -1.68 21.16 -15.01
N ASP A 229 -2.71 21.40 -14.19
CA ASP A 229 -2.55 21.95 -12.84
C ASP A 229 -2.25 20.93 -11.76
N PHE A 230 -2.29 19.61 -12.06
CA PHE A 230 -1.97 18.55 -11.10
C PHE A 230 -0.56 18.73 -10.49
N ALA A 231 0.41 19.13 -11.31
CA ALA A 231 1.79 19.35 -10.87
C ALA A 231 1.94 20.45 -9.82
N SER A 232 0.98 21.36 -9.71
CA SER A 232 0.97 22.47 -8.76
C SER A 232 0.27 22.11 -7.44
N CYS A 233 -0.40 20.93 -7.35
CA CYS A 233 -1.04 20.48 -6.13
C CYS A 233 -0.03 20.29 -4.97
N PRO A 234 -0.46 20.47 -3.71
CA PRO A 234 0.40 20.21 -2.55
C PRO A 234 0.82 18.73 -2.52
N ASN A 235 2.05 18.47 -2.06
CA ASN A 235 2.56 17.11 -1.89
C ASN A 235 2.22 16.60 -0.49
N ILE A 236 1.03 16.06 -0.31
CA ILE A 236 0.50 15.65 0.98
C ILE A 236 -0.31 14.34 0.88
N SER A 237 -0.22 13.49 1.91
CA SER A 237 -1.04 12.28 1.98
C SER A 237 -2.50 12.60 2.33
N ILE A 238 -3.39 11.68 1.99
CA ILE A 238 -4.82 11.77 2.37
C ILE A 238 -4.99 11.76 3.89
N ASP A 239 -4.12 11.07 4.61
CA ASP A 239 -4.13 11.00 6.06
C ASP A 239 -3.98 12.40 6.66
N TYR A 240 -2.88 13.11 6.35
CA TYR A 240 -2.62 14.48 6.81
C TYR A 240 -3.54 15.52 6.17
N GLY A 241 -3.91 15.32 4.92
CA GLY A 241 -4.73 16.27 4.17
C GLY A 241 -6.17 16.31 4.62
N ILE A 242 -6.79 15.15 4.80
CA ILE A 242 -8.22 14.98 5.05
C ILE A 242 -8.51 14.20 6.33
N MET A 243 -7.95 12.97 6.49
CA MET A 243 -8.41 12.04 7.52
C MET A 243 -8.17 12.55 8.95
N GLU A 244 -7.06 13.24 9.21
CA GLU A 244 -6.77 13.85 10.51
C GLU A 244 -7.63 15.06 10.84
N LYS A 245 -8.22 15.72 9.83
CA LYS A 245 -8.94 16.99 9.98
C LYS A 245 -10.45 16.86 9.90
N ALA A 246 -10.93 15.81 9.27
CA ALA A 246 -12.36 15.57 9.09
C ALA A 246 -13.00 15.04 10.38
N ASN A 247 -14.20 15.55 10.72
CA ASN A 247 -14.91 15.18 11.95
C ASN A 247 -15.79 13.93 11.82
N ASN A 248 -15.92 13.40 10.61
CA ASN A 248 -16.80 12.28 10.26
C ASN A 248 -16.05 11.04 9.85
N VAL A 249 -14.88 10.78 10.46
CA VAL A 249 -14.06 9.60 10.18
C VAL A 249 -14.41 8.49 11.15
N PHE A 250 -14.64 7.30 10.59
CA PHE A 250 -14.89 6.06 11.30
C PHE A 250 -13.86 5.00 10.91
N VAL A 251 -13.71 3.99 11.76
CA VAL A 251 -12.84 2.83 11.53
C VAL A 251 -13.62 1.54 11.77
N GLN A 252 -13.43 0.58 10.87
CA GLN A 252 -13.84 -0.81 11.05
C GLN A 252 -12.65 -1.62 11.51
N LEU A 253 -12.77 -2.29 12.66
CA LEU A 253 -11.71 -3.15 13.18
C LEU A 253 -11.74 -4.50 12.48
N CYS A 254 -10.59 -4.92 11.93
CA CYS A 254 -10.46 -6.06 11.05
C CYS A 254 -9.32 -7.00 11.46
N ASP A 255 -9.48 -8.29 11.14
CA ASP A 255 -8.44 -9.31 11.26
C ASP A 255 -8.43 -10.22 10.03
N PHE A 256 -7.90 -9.72 8.93
CA PHE A 256 -7.75 -10.46 7.68
C PHE A 256 -6.28 -10.76 7.30
N GLY A 257 -5.36 -10.67 8.27
CA GLY A 257 -3.94 -10.95 8.00
C GLY A 257 -3.30 -9.93 7.06
N TRP A 258 -3.37 -8.64 7.44
CA TRP A 258 -2.84 -7.52 6.67
C TRP A 258 -1.36 -7.26 6.97
N ALA A 259 -0.59 -6.95 5.91
CA ALA A 259 0.75 -6.37 6.00
C ALA A 259 1.01 -5.44 4.80
N ASP A 260 1.72 -4.33 5.05
CA ASP A 260 2.08 -3.37 3.99
C ASP A 260 3.28 -3.79 3.14
N LEU A 261 4.02 -4.84 3.56
CA LEU A 261 5.28 -5.24 2.93
C LEU A 261 6.22 -4.05 2.74
N GLY A 262 6.41 -3.23 3.78
CA GLY A 262 7.21 -2.02 3.71
C GLY A 262 8.70 -2.28 3.63
N THR A 263 9.18 -3.42 4.14
CA THR A 263 10.60 -3.70 4.41
C THR A 263 10.93 -5.18 4.26
N TRP A 264 12.21 -5.50 4.16
CA TRP A 264 12.70 -6.88 4.17
C TRP A 264 12.40 -7.60 5.49
N ASP A 265 12.37 -6.87 6.61
CA ASP A 265 12.02 -7.42 7.91
C ASP A 265 10.53 -7.76 7.97
N SER A 266 9.66 -6.90 7.44
CA SER A 266 8.23 -7.22 7.31
C SER A 266 7.97 -8.43 6.39
N LEU A 267 8.76 -8.61 5.33
CA LEU A 267 8.71 -9.82 4.49
C LEU A 267 9.16 -11.05 5.28
N TYR A 268 10.23 -10.94 6.07
CA TYR A 268 10.72 -12.02 6.93
C TYR A 268 9.65 -12.48 7.92
N ASP A 269 8.95 -11.55 8.57
CA ASP A 269 7.93 -11.86 9.59
C ASP A 269 6.79 -12.71 9.04
N ILE A 270 6.34 -12.44 7.83
CA ILE A 270 5.15 -13.07 7.23
C ILE A 270 5.48 -14.30 6.36
N SER A 271 6.76 -14.49 6.01
CA SER A 271 7.18 -15.61 5.16
C SER A 271 7.37 -16.89 5.95
N SER A 272 7.17 -18.03 5.29
CA SER A 272 7.51 -19.34 5.85
C SER A 272 9.01 -19.45 6.07
N LYS A 273 9.41 -19.99 7.20
CA LYS A 273 10.80 -20.15 7.61
C LYS A 273 11.21 -21.62 7.59
N ASP A 274 12.46 -21.92 7.27
CA ASP A 274 13.05 -23.23 7.47
C ASP A 274 13.29 -23.49 8.97
N GLN A 275 13.90 -24.65 9.31
CA GLN A 275 14.15 -25.06 10.69
C GLN A 275 15.15 -24.14 11.41
N GLU A 276 16.03 -23.49 10.67
CA GLU A 276 17.05 -22.54 11.11
C GLU A 276 16.56 -21.07 11.09
N GLY A 277 15.27 -20.85 10.76
CA GLY A 277 14.66 -19.53 10.73
C GLY A 277 14.99 -18.73 9.48
N ASN A 278 15.53 -19.32 8.41
CA ASN A 278 15.80 -18.60 7.18
C ASN A 278 14.55 -18.52 6.29
N VAL A 279 14.43 -17.43 5.56
CA VAL A 279 13.43 -17.20 4.49
C VAL A 279 14.15 -17.23 3.15
N VAL A 280 13.73 -18.11 2.25
CA VAL A 280 14.24 -18.16 0.87
C VAL A 280 13.11 -17.76 -0.07
N VAL A 281 13.34 -16.69 -0.84
CA VAL A 281 12.38 -16.15 -1.81
C VAL A 281 12.95 -16.39 -3.21
N ASN A 282 12.19 -17.09 -4.04
CA ASN A 282 12.59 -17.51 -5.38
C ASN A 282 13.92 -18.30 -5.37
N GLY A 283 14.36 -18.85 -6.47
CA GLY A 283 15.65 -19.53 -6.60
C GLY A 283 15.91 -20.68 -5.60
N ASN A 284 17.14 -21.20 -5.64
CA ASN A 284 17.58 -22.27 -4.75
C ASN A 284 18.69 -21.78 -3.80
N SER A 285 18.73 -22.33 -2.57
CA SER A 285 19.81 -22.08 -1.63
C SER A 285 20.28 -23.34 -0.93
N LEU A 286 21.60 -23.40 -0.67
CA LEU A 286 22.23 -24.34 0.25
C LEU A 286 22.85 -23.55 1.39
N LEU A 287 22.35 -23.78 2.60
CA LEU A 287 22.71 -23.00 3.77
C LEU A 287 23.45 -23.90 4.78
N TYR A 288 24.63 -23.45 5.21
CA TYR A 288 25.47 -24.15 6.18
C TYR A 288 25.73 -23.24 7.37
N ASN A 289 25.40 -23.67 8.58
CA ASN A 289 25.53 -22.88 9.82
C ASN A 289 24.97 -21.44 9.67
N SER A 290 23.83 -21.31 9.01
CA SER A 290 23.25 -20.01 8.65
C SER A 290 21.83 -19.88 9.22
N TYR A 291 21.57 -18.78 9.95
CA TYR A 291 20.37 -18.64 10.78
C TYR A 291 19.69 -17.28 10.58
N ASN A 292 18.35 -17.27 10.60
CA ASN A 292 17.55 -16.03 10.63
C ASN A 292 17.82 -15.06 9.45
N ASN A 293 18.16 -15.59 8.27
CA ASN A 293 18.48 -14.79 7.09
C ASN A 293 17.26 -14.63 6.16
N VAL A 294 17.29 -13.59 5.32
CA VAL A 294 16.44 -13.44 4.14
C VAL A 294 17.29 -13.59 2.90
N ILE A 295 16.97 -14.56 2.06
CA ILE A 295 17.75 -14.90 0.86
C ILE A 295 16.82 -14.80 -0.35
N VAL A 296 17.12 -13.87 -1.24
CA VAL A 296 16.35 -13.58 -2.45
C VAL A 296 17.29 -13.65 -3.65
N VAL A 297 17.17 -14.72 -4.41
CA VAL A 297 17.97 -14.91 -5.62
C VAL A 297 17.04 -15.18 -6.81
N PRO A 298 17.43 -14.76 -8.02
CA PRO A 298 16.63 -14.99 -9.21
C PRO A 298 16.33 -16.49 -9.43
N GLU A 299 15.20 -16.78 -10.03
CA GLU A 299 14.86 -18.13 -10.44
C GLU A 299 15.97 -18.71 -11.34
N GLY A 300 16.30 -19.99 -11.15
CA GLY A 300 17.41 -20.66 -11.85
C GLY A 300 18.81 -20.33 -11.33
N LYS A 301 18.94 -19.46 -10.31
CA LYS A 301 20.21 -19.22 -9.60
C LYS A 301 20.27 -20.04 -8.32
N LEU A 302 21.49 -20.41 -7.92
CA LEU A 302 21.80 -21.08 -6.65
C LEU A 302 22.66 -20.15 -5.78
N ALA A 303 22.23 -19.96 -4.54
CA ALA A 303 23.04 -19.35 -3.49
C ALA A 303 23.60 -20.45 -2.58
N VAL A 304 24.93 -20.45 -2.36
CA VAL A 304 25.58 -21.30 -1.35
C VAL A 304 26.16 -20.40 -0.29
N ILE A 305 25.68 -20.52 0.93
CA ILE A 305 25.96 -19.57 2.03
C ILE A 305 26.39 -20.34 3.28
N GLN A 306 27.48 -19.89 3.91
CA GLN A 306 27.97 -20.47 5.14
C GLN A 306 28.25 -19.38 6.20
N ASP A 307 27.93 -19.72 7.48
CA ASP A 307 28.24 -18.92 8.67
C ASP A 307 27.63 -17.50 8.64
N LEU A 308 26.38 -17.36 8.15
CA LEU A 308 25.65 -16.09 8.12
C LEU A 308 24.47 -16.10 9.10
N GLU A 309 24.32 -15.03 9.90
CA GLU A 309 23.23 -14.89 10.84
C GLU A 309 22.63 -13.46 10.82
N GLY A 310 21.29 -13.38 10.57
CA GLY A 310 20.55 -12.13 10.56
C GLY A 310 20.88 -11.23 9.38
N TYR A 311 21.16 -11.79 8.20
CA TYR A 311 21.50 -11.05 7.00
C TYR A 311 20.38 -11.10 5.95
N LEU A 312 20.36 -10.05 5.15
CA LEU A 312 19.74 -10.00 3.85
C LEU A 312 20.77 -10.31 2.78
N VAL A 313 20.49 -11.32 1.96
CA VAL A 313 21.24 -11.63 0.73
C VAL A 313 20.25 -11.49 -0.42
N ALA A 314 20.33 -10.43 -1.19
CA ALA A 314 19.40 -10.16 -2.29
C ALA A 314 20.16 -9.94 -3.59
N ALA A 315 19.85 -10.74 -4.60
CA ALA A 315 20.45 -10.63 -5.93
C ALA A 315 19.37 -10.37 -6.98
N ARG A 316 19.63 -9.42 -7.87
CA ARG A 316 18.80 -9.18 -9.05
C ARG A 316 19.64 -8.60 -10.19
N ASP A 317 19.49 -9.17 -11.37
CA ASP A 317 20.22 -8.78 -12.59
C ASP A 317 21.74 -8.68 -12.31
N ASN A 318 22.27 -7.47 -12.29
CA ASN A 318 23.69 -7.14 -12.14
C ASN A 318 24.06 -6.65 -10.73
N VAL A 319 23.18 -6.80 -9.72
CA VAL A 319 23.43 -6.36 -8.34
C VAL A 319 23.28 -7.51 -7.36
N LEU A 320 24.23 -7.62 -6.45
CA LEU A 320 24.17 -8.44 -5.24
C LEU A 320 24.32 -7.54 -4.02
N LEU A 321 23.34 -7.60 -3.11
CA LEU A 321 23.35 -6.94 -1.80
C LEU A 321 23.52 -7.98 -0.71
N ILE A 322 24.45 -7.74 0.21
CA ILE A 322 24.59 -8.49 1.47
C ILE A 322 24.71 -7.47 2.59
N CYS A 323 23.75 -7.43 3.50
CA CYS A 323 23.77 -6.51 4.65
C CYS A 323 22.96 -7.11 5.82
N LYS A 324 23.01 -6.48 7.00
CA LYS A 324 22.08 -6.85 8.08
C LYS A 324 20.63 -6.58 7.67
N LYS A 325 19.72 -7.52 7.96
CA LYS A 325 18.33 -7.44 7.49
C LYS A 325 17.50 -6.37 8.21
N ASP A 326 17.88 -6.02 9.45
CA ASP A 326 17.20 -5.09 10.34
C ASP A 326 17.67 -3.61 10.19
N ASP A 327 18.62 -3.34 9.28
CA ASP A 327 19.11 -1.97 9.01
C ASP A 327 18.55 -1.40 7.70
N GLU A 328 17.26 -1.00 7.75
CA GLU A 328 16.60 -0.37 6.60
C GLU A 328 17.22 0.97 6.18
N SER A 329 17.78 1.70 7.14
CA SER A 329 18.38 3.02 6.87
C SER A 329 19.62 2.88 6.00
N ALA A 330 20.37 1.80 6.18
CA ALA A 330 21.54 1.47 5.37
C ALA A 330 21.17 1.22 3.90
N ILE A 331 20.07 0.55 3.61
CA ILE A 331 19.66 0.26 2.22
C ILE A 331 19.43 1.56 1.44
N ARG A 332 18.75 2.54 2.03
CA ARG A 332 18.55 3.86 1.38
C ARG A 332 19.86 4.57 1.11
N LYS A 333 20.80 4.49 2.07
CA LYS A 333 22.14 5.04 1.90
C LYS A 333 22.88 4.33 0.77
N PHE A 334 22.82 2.98 0.71
CA PHE A 334 23.47 2.22 -0.35
C PHE A 334 22.92 2.59 -1.73
N VAL A 335 21.60 2.72 -1.88
CA VAL A 335 20.97 3.17 -3.13
C VAL A 335 21.51 4.53 -3.56
N ASN A 336 21.53 5.51 -2.64
CA ASN A 336 22.06 6.84 -2.93
C ASN A 336 23.55 6.81 -3.30
N ASP A 337 24.38 6.06 -2.57
CA ASP A 337 25.81 5.94 -2.84
C ASP A 337 26.07 5.29 -4.21
N VAL A 338 25.32 4.24 -4.55
CA VAL A 338 25.39 3.58 -5.86
C VAL A 338 24.98 4.54 -6.97
N GLN A 339 23.88 5.26 -6.80
CA GLN A 339 23.38 6.23 -7.79
C GLN A 339 24.41 7.32 -8.06
N ILE A 340 25.00 7.90 -7.00
CA ILE A 340 26.00 8.98 -7.12
C ILE A 340 27.29 8.49 -7.76
N LYS A 341 27.78 7.30 -7.36
CA LYS A 341 29.10 6.80 -7.77
C LYS A 341 29.09 6.01 -9.09
N LEU A 342 27.98 5.30 -9.37
CA LEU A 342 27.93 4.33 -10.48
C LEU A 342 26.80 4.63 -11.49
N GLY A 343 25.91 5.57 -11.18
CA GLY A 343 24.81 5.96 -12.05
C GLY A 343 23.51 5.16 -11.85
N ASP A 344 22.47 5.54 -12.62
CA ASP A 344 21.10 5.02 -12.47
C ASP A 344 20.92 3.57 -12.95
N GLN A 345 21.88 3.00 -13.65
CA GLN A 345 21.77 1.63 -14.22
C GLN A 345 21.69 0.51 -13.17
N PHE A 346 21.99 0.81 -11.90
CA PHE A 346 21.93 -0.15 -10.79
C PHE A 346 20.80 0.13 -9.79
N VAL A 347 20.01 1.19 -9.98
CA VAL A 347 18.98 1.65 -9.02
C VAL A 347 17.58 1.74 -9.60
#